data_7b4c4b4590146ba0e03945ddeea8f424
#
_entry.id   7b4c4b4590146ba0e03945ddeea8f424
#
_cell.length_a   1.000
_cell.length_b   1.000
_cell.length_c   1.000
_cell.angle_alpha   90.00
_cell.angle_beta   90.00
_cell.angle_gamma   90.00
#
_symmetry.space_group_name_H-M   'P 1'
#
loop_
_entity.id
_entity.type
_entity.pdbx_description
1 polymer ?
#
loop_
_entity_poly.entity_id
_entity_poly.type
_entity_poly.pdbx_seq_one_letter_code
_entity_poly.pdbx_strand_id
1 'polypeptide(L)'
;SQPRNIRNIVGFQDLGESDPSKVRLDDRISNFFNGKGFSSPTSNDNNKLDPLTIGRGGILSNEIRDIASVSRSFGAYNIVVNEGFDYAVLESARKLSQSEYKLHPQLGYISLNQRLSNDEVLAVAYQYTYRGKVYQVGEFANGSVETTTVNNNPNEENQNIINNNLVVKLLKSNITDVRQPIWDLMMKNIYNTGAFQLAEENFRLNILYSDPSPINYLTPVDKSIWPIKMNDRILLNTFNLDQLNFYQDPQPEGDGFFDYIPGITIEPQYGRIIFPNVEPFGEYLFDLLDDPTSQREHYKNVETYNANQKKYVFNEMYQKTKAAGLETTEKNKFQLKGRYKSEGGDGIPIGAFNVPRGSVRVTAGGRLLREGIDYTVNYAIGRVKILDPALQASNVPINISVENNSFFNQQNKRFSGVNIVHKVNDKVVFGGTLLNLNENPLTQKANYGTEPVNNTMIGFNTNFSTELPFLTRWVNKIPTIRTNAPSMLSFRGEIANLIAGKPK
;
A
#
# COMPACT_ATOMS: atom_id res chain seq x y z
N SER A 1 -28.19 28.84 -8.58
CA SER A 1 -28.26 27.41 -8.96
C SER A 1 -26.90 26.76 -8.73
N GLN A 2 -26.83 25.77 -7.86
CA GLN A 2 -25.61 25.01 -7.68
C GLN A 2 -25.23 24.31 -9.02
N PRO A 3 -23.95 24.22 -9.35
CA PRO A 3 -23.51 23.48 -10.52
C PRO A 3 -24.08 22.06 -10.49
N ARG A 4 -24.52 21.52 -11.63
CA ARG A 4 -25.13 20.17 -11.74
C ARG A 4 -24.25 19.02 -11.18
N ASN A 5 -22.97 19.29 -10.92
CA ASN A 5 -21.98 18.32 -10.45
C ASN A 5 -21.73 18.39 -8.93
N ILE A 6 -22.44 19.23 -8.19
CA ILE A 6 -22.24 19.40 -6.74
C ILE A 6 -23.51 18.96 -6.01
N ARG A 7 -23.38 18.07 -5.05
CA ARG A 7 -24.45 17.60 -4.17
C ARG A 7 -23.97 17.33 -2.76
N ASN A 8 -24.89 17.42 -1.81
CA ASN A 8 -24.65 16.89 -0.48
C ASN A 8 -24.77 15.36 -0.51
N ILE A 9 -23.87 14.70 0.17
CA ILE A 9 -23.87 13.23 0.25
C ILE A 9 -23.63 12.78 1.69
N VAL A 10 -24.19 11.62 2.03
CA VAL A 10 -23.86 10.86 3.24
C VAL A 10 -23.22 9.56 2.79
N GLY A 11 -21.93 9.43 3.05
CA GLY A 11 -21.17 8.26 2.68
C GLY A 11 -21.08 7.28 3.85
N PHE A 12 -21.38 6.01 3.62
CA PHE A 12 -21.23 4.93 4.60
C PHE A 12 -20.03 4.04 4.30
N GLN A 13 -19.39 3.54 5.33
CA GLN A 13 -18.31 2.57 5.17
C GLN A 13 -18.81 1.21 4.67
N ASP A 14 -20.00 0.80 5.10
CA ASP A 14 -20.65 -0.43 4.68
C ASP A 14 -22.17 -0.17 4.55
N LEU A 15 -22.75 -0.50 3.43
CA LEU A 15 -24.19 -0.42 3.16
C LEU A 15 -24.86 -1.82 3.25
N GLY A 16 -24.16 -2.80 3.81
CA GLY A 16 -24.59 -4.18 3.91
C GLY A 16 -24.23 -5.03 2.69
N GLU A 17 -23.35 -4.53 1.82
CA GLU A 17 -22.83 -5.26 0.66
C GLU A 17 -21.64 -6.15 1.00
N SER A 18 -20.96 -5.91 2.12
CA SER A 18 -19.79 -6.68 2.51
C SER A 18 -20.15 -8.08 3.03
N ASP A 19 -19.29 -9.05 2.74
CA ASP A 19 -19.37 -10.40 3.32
C ASP A 19 -18.71 -10.37 4.71
N PRO A 20 -19.48 -10.56 5.81
CA PRO A 20 -18.94 -10.51 7.17
C PRO A 20 -17.87 -11.56 7.46
N SER A 21 -17.83 -12.64 6.68
CA SER A 21 -16.81 -13.69 6.86
C SER A 21 -15.45 -13.32 6.28
N LYS A 22 -15.41 -12.38 5.34
CA LYS A 22 -14.21 -11.99 4.60
C LYS A 22 -13.67 -10.62 5.00
N VAL A 23 -14.55 -9.71 5.41
CA VAL A 23 -14.19 -8.34 5.78
C VAL A 23 -13.92 -8.26 7.27
N ARG A 24 -12.90 -7.52 7.69
CA ARG A 24 -12.74 -7.10 9.07
C ARG A 24 -13.86 -6.13 9.42
N LEU A 25 -14.87 -6.63 10.07
CA LEU A 25 -15.88 -5.77 10.66
C LEU A 25 -15.51 -5.54 12.13
N ASP A 26 -15.31 -4.30 12.52
CA ASP A 26 -15.38 -3.91 13.93
C ASP A 26 -16.79 -4.26 14.41
N ASP A 27 -16.93 -4.82 15.60
CA ASP A 27 -18.22 -5.25 16.19
C ASP A 27 -19.29 -4.15 16.17
N ARG A 28 -18.91 -2.89 16.09
CA ARG A 28 -19.81 -1.74 15.95
C ARG A 28 -20.40 -1.60 14.55
N ILE A 29 -19.60 -1.79 13.49
CA ILE A 29 -19.99 -1.56 12.10
C ILE A 29 -20.71 -2.77 11.52
N SER A 30 -20.28 -3.98 11.87
CA SER A 30 -20.94 -5.24 11.44
C SER A 30 -22.41 -5.27 11.81
N ASN A 31 -22.80 -4.46 12.78
CA ASN A 31 -24.13 -4.49 13.36
C ASN A 31 -25.13 -3.50 12.74
N PHE A 32 -24.70 -2.53 11.92
CA PHE A 32 -25.65 -1.56 11.40
C PHE A 32 -26.54 -2.12 10.29
N PHE A 33 -25.96 -2.60 9.20
CA PHE A 33 -26.73 -3.16 8.09
C PHE A 33 -26.78 -4.71 8.12
N ASN A 34 -25.73 -5.38 8.59
CA ASN A 34 -25.59 -6.84 8.53
C ASN A 34 -25.95 -7.59 9.81
N GLY A 35 -25.82 -6.96 10.99
CA GLY A 35 -25.88 -7.67 12.29
C GLY A 35 -27.23 -7.70 12.98
N LYS A 36 -28.25 -6.96 12.54
CA LYS A 36 -29.50 -6.78 13.29
C LYS A 36 -30.72 -7.50 12.71
N GLY A 37 -30.50 -8.59 11.99
CA GLY A 37 -31.61 -9.41 11.49
C GLY A 37 -32.43 -8.79 10.37
N PHE A 38 -31.92 -7.73 9.74
CA PHE A 38 -32.55 -7.19 8.55
C PHE A 38 -32.45 -8.19 7.40
N SER A 39 -33.59 -8.53 6.82
CA SER A 39 -33.62 -9.33 5.60
C SER A 39 -33.10 -8.50 4.42
N SER A 40 -32.34 -9.14 3.52
CA SER A 40 -31.96 -8.50 2.26
C SER A 40 -33.22 -8.19 1.46
N PRO A 41 -33.30 -7.01 0.81
CA PRO A 41 -34.36 -6.71 -0.14
C PRO A 41 -34.37 -7.77 -1.26
N THR A 42 -35.53 -8.19 -1.72
CA THR A 42 -35.67 -9.19 -2.80
C THR A 42 -35.01 -8.75 -4.09
N SER A 43 -34.85 -7.44 -4.30
CA SER A 43 -34.20 -6.85 -5.48
C SER A 43 -32.68 -6.72 -5.34
N ASN A 44 -32.11 -6.91 -4.14
CA ASN A 44 -30.69 -6.62 -3.88
C ASN A 44 -30.13 -7.50 -2.74
N ASP A 45 -29.97 -8.78 -3.01
CA ASP A 45 -29.61 -9.80 -2.00
C ASP A 45 -28.27 -9.55 -1.27
N ASN A 46 -27.31 -8.86 -1.93
CA ASN A 46 -25.99 -8.58 -1.37
C ASN A 46 -25.89 -7.20 -0.70
N ASN A 47 -26.95 -6.43 -0.69
CA ASN A 47 -26.96 -5.09 -0.15
C ASN A 47 -28.19 -4.90 0.75
N LYS A 48 -27.96 -4.65 2.02
CA LYS A 48 -29.03 -4.49 3.01
C LYS A 48 -29.78 -3.15 2.89
N LEU A 49 -29.18 -2.18 2.21
CA LEU A 49 -29.86 -0.92 1.93
C LEU A 49 -30.61 -1.03 0.60
N ASP A 50 -31.94 -0.83 0.68
CA ASP A 50 -32.75 -0.47 -0.48
C ASP A 50 -33.05 1.02 -0.44
N PRO A 51 -32.48 1.82 -1.36
CA PRO A 51 -32.73 3.27 -1.41
C PRO A 51 -34.21 3.65 -1.50
N LEU A 52 -35.05 2.81 -2.07
CA LEU A 52 -36.49 3.06 -2.22
C LEU A 52 -37.24 2.95 -0.90
N THR A 53 -36.66 2.31 0.10
CA THR A 53 -37.27 2.13 1.43
C THR A 53 -36.90 3.24 2.42
N ILE A 54 -36.02 4.17 2.05
CA ILE A 54 -35.67 5.32 2.92
C ILE A 54 -36.90 6.12 3.25
N GLY A 55 -37.18 6.26 4.55
CA GLY A 55 -38.38 6.92 5.05
C GLY A 55 -39.72 6.19 4.82
N ARG A 56 -39.66 4.95 4.31
CA ARG A 56 -40.84 4.11 4.04
C ARG A 56 -40.80 2.78 4.82
N GLY A 57 -40.30 2.84 6.05
CA GLY A 57 -40.14 1.65 6.90
C GLY A 57 -38.82 0.89 6.69
N GLY A 58 -37.88 1.43 5.91
CA GLY A 58 -36.52 0.93 5.78
C GLY A 58 -35.62 1.29 6.97
N ILE A 59 -34.36 0.90 6.88
CA ILE A 59 -33.35 1.10 7.93
C ILE A 59 -33.10 2.58 8.21
N LEU A 60 -33.15 3.43 7.18
CA LEU A 60 -32.93 4.86 7.29
C LEU A 60 -34.25 5.65 7.24
N SER A 61 -34.41 6.60 8.14
CA SER A 61 -35.52 7.52 8.11
C SER A 61 -35.29 8.66 7.09
N ASN A 62 -36.34 9.47 6.82
CA ASN A 62 -36.22 10.62 5.92
C ASN A 62 -35.25 11.70 6.43
N GLU A 63 -34.93 11.71 7.72
CA GLU A 63 -33.95 12.63 8.30
C GLU A 63 -32.56 12.52 7.70
N ILE A 64 -32.24 11.38 7.06
CA ILE A 64 -30.99 11.21 6.30
C ILE A 64 -30.86 12.19 5.12
N ARG A 65 -31.98 12.72 4.64
CA ARG A 65 -32.04 13.65 3.49
C ARG A 65 -31.56 15.06 3.80
N ASP A 66 -31.64 15.45 5.07
CA ASP A 66 -31.19 16.78 5.52
C ASP A 66 -29.89 16.64 6.31
N ILE A 67 -28.89 17.42 5.90
CA ILE A 67 -27.54 17.38 6.46
C ILE A 67 -27.52 17.66 7.97
N ALA A 68 -28.40 18.54 8.44
CA ALA A 68 -28.49 18.91 9.86
C ALA A 68 -29.14 17.82 10.74
N SER A 69 -29.86 16.87 10.14
CA SER A 69 -30.62 15.84 10.85
C SER A 69 -30.11 14.43 10.66
N VAL A 70 -29.03 14.25 9.91
CA VAL A 70 -28.46 12.91 9.60
C VAL A 70 -28.29 12.04 10.84
N SER A 71 -27.77 12.58 11.94
CA SER A 71 -27.54 11.83 13.18
C SER A 71 -28.81 11.24 13.80
N ARG A 72 -29.99 11.84 13.54
CA ARG A 72 -31.28 11.36 14.02
C ARG A 72 -31.89 10.26 13.17
N SER A 73 -31.39 10.09 11.94
CA SER A 73 -31.94 9.10 11.00
C SER A 73 -31.77 7.65 11.47
N PHE A 74 -30.93 7.41 12.48
CA PHE A 74 -30.63 6.09 13.06
C PHE A 74 -31.43 5.78 14.33
N GLY A 75 -32.16 6.76 14.89
CA GLY A 75 -32.76 6.68 16.22
C GLY A 75 -33.82 5.60 16.40
N ALA A 76 -34.47 5.15 15.32
CA ALA A 76 -35.52 4.13 15.36
C ALA A 76 -35.02 2.75 15.88
N TYR A 77 -33.73 2.48 15.88
CA TYR A 77 -33.14 1.19 16.17
C TYR A 77 -32.25 1.15 17.42
N ASN A 78 -32.16 2.26 18.14
CA ASN A 78 -31.33 2.37 19.35
C ASN A 78 -29.83 2.01 19.09
N ILE A 79 -29.31 2.34 17.89
CA ILE A 79 -27.96 2.04 17.44
C ILE A 79 -27.15 3.33 17.54
N VAL A 80 -25.99 3.24 18.17
CA VAL A 80 -25.02 4.34 18.19
C VAL A 80 -24.22 4.28 16.89
N VAL A 81 -24.44 5.27 16.02
CA VAL A 81 -23.72 5.44 14.76
C VAL A 81 -22.89 6.72 14.86
N ASN A 82 -21.58 6.60 14.63
CA ASN A 82 -20.64 7.67 14.85
C ASN A 82 -20.20 8.28 13.50
N GLU A 83 -20.36 9.60 13.39
CA GLU A 83 -19.80 10.34 12.27
C GLU A 83 -18.27 10.27 12.28
N GLY A 84 -17.67 10.11 11.10
CA GLY A 84 -16.23 9.94 10.90
C GLY A 84 -15.78 8.47 10.95
N PHE A 85 -16.49 7.60 11.69
CA PHE A 85 -16.20 6.16 11.72
C PHE A 85 -17.18 5.37 10.85
N ASP A 86 -18.47 5.48 11.10
CA ASP A 86 -19.47 4.67 10.41
C ASP A 86 -19.95 5.35 9.13
N TYR A 87 -20.04 6.67 9.15
CA TYR A 87 -20.45 7.49 8.02
C TYR A 87 -19.71 8.82 8.00
N ALA A 88 -19.72 9.47 6.87
CA ALA A 88 -19.25 10.84 6.70
C ALA A 88 -20.31 11.68 6.00
N VAL A 89 -20.54 12.89 6.51
CA VAL A 89 -21.41 13.88 5.90
C VAL A 89 -20.56 14.85 5.10
N LEU A 90 -20.85 15.00 3.81
CA LEU A 90 -20.08 15.83 2.90
C LEU A 90 -20.97 16.86 2.23
N GLU A 91 -20.77 18.10 2.61
CA GLU A 91 -21.39 19.24 1.95
C GLU A 91 -20.71 19.52 0.62
N SER A 92 -21.53 19.80 -0.39
CA SER A 92 -21.02 20.24 -1.69
C SER A 92 -20.00 19.29 -2.33
N ALA A 93 -20.20 17.98 -2.17
CA ALA A 93 -19.36 16.96 -2.80
C ALA A 93 -19.43 17.08 -4.32
N ARG A 94 -18.25 17.09 -4.97
CA ARG A 94 -18.12 17.20 -6.41
C ARG A 94 -18.13 15.82 -7.07
N LYS A 95 -18.97 15.63 -8.07
CA LYS A 95 -18.92 14.44 -8.91
C LYS A 95 -17.70 14.50 -9.83
N LEU A 96 -16.88 13.47 -9.82
CA LEU A 96 -15.74 13.32 -10.73
C LEU A 96 -16.23 13.14 -12.17
N SER A 97 -15.54 13.74 -13.12
CA SER A 97 -15.72 13.51 -14.56
C SER A 97 -15.08 12.17 -14.97
N GLN A 98 -15.52 11.61 -16.09
CA GLN A 98 -14.94 10.36 -16.61
C GLN A 98 -13.46 10.48 -16.98
N SER A 99 -12.96 11.69 -17.21
CA SER A 99 -11.54 11.95 -17.48
C SER A 99 -10.66 11.95 -16.22
N GLU A 100 -11.23 11.98 -15.02
CA GLU A 100 -10.48 12.01 -13.77
C GLU A 100 -10.23 10.64 -13.17
N TYR A 101 -10.93 9.61 -13.66
CA TYR A 101 -10.76 8.24 -13.20
C TYR A 101 -10.90 7.23 -14.34
N LYS A 102 -10.36 6.03 -14.15
CA LYS A 102 -10.53 4.90 -15.04
C LYS A 102 -11.14 3.73 -14.26
N LEU A 103 -12.23 3.19 -14.77
CA LEU A 103 -12.84 1.96 -14.25
C LEU A 103 -12.24 0.76 -14.96
N HIS A 104 -11.80 -0.24 -14.21
CA HIS A 104 -11.31 -1.53 -14.68
C HIS A 104 -12.34 -2.62 -14.36
N PRO A 105 -13.31 -2.88 -15.26
CA PRO A 105 -14.45 -3.75 -14.93
C PRO A 105 -14.06 -5.22 -14.77
N GLN A 106 -12.98 -5.69 -15.41
CA GLN A 106 -12.53 -7.08 -15.31
C GLN A 106 -11.96 -7.39 -13.91
N LEU A 107 -11.21 -6.45 -13.34
CA LEU A 107 -10.59 -6.60 -12.03
C LEU A 107 -11.38 -5.90 -10.91
N GLY A 108 -12.44 -5.15 -11.27
CA GLY A 108 -13.35 -4.54 -10.31
C GLY A 108 -12.77 -3.40 -9.49
N TYR A 109 -11.88 -2.58 -10.07
CA TYR A 109 -11.32 -1.43 -9.35
C TYR A 109 -11.39 -0.13 -10.14
N ILE A 110 -11.24 0.97 -9.42
CA ILE A 110 -11.18 2.34 -9.96
C ILE A 110 -9.77 2.90 -9.74
N SER A 111 -9.15 3.40 -10.79
CA SER A 111 -7.88 4.12 -10.73
C SER A 111 -8.13 5.62 -10.92
N LEU A 112 -7.65 6.44 -9.98
CA LEU A 112 -7.71 7.89 -10.09
C LEU A 112 -6.48 8.41 -10.83
N ASN A 113 -6.68 9.42 -11.69
CA ASN A 113 -5.59 10.07 -12.41
C ASN A 113 -4.77 11.01 -11.52
N GLN A 114 -5.37 11.49 -10.43
CA GLN A 114 -4.71 12.32 -9.44
C GLN A 114 -4.75 11.65 -8.06
N ARG A 115 -3.68 11.81 -7.30
CA ARG A 115 -3.61 11.33 -5.93
C ARG A 115 -4.52 12.19 -5.05
N LEU A 116 -5.32 11.54 -4.23
CA LEU A 116 -6.13 12.21 -3.21
C LEU A 116 -5.25 12.70 -2.05
N SER A 117 -5.57 13.88 -1.54
CA SER A 117 -5.01 14.38 -0.28
C SER A 117 -5.52 13.56 0.91
N ASN A 118 -4.87 13.72 2.07
CA ASN A 118 -5.28 12.95 3.26
C ASN A 118 -6.68 13.34 3.77
N ASP A 119 -7.04 14.60 3.61
CA ASP A 119 -8.33 15.19 4.01
C ASP A 119 -9.45 14.98 2.99
N GLU A 120 -9.14 14.59 1.76
CA GLU A 120 -10.15 14.29 0.75
C GLU A 120 -10.83 12.95 1.02
N VAL A 121 -12.15 12.94 0.85
CA VAL A 121 -13.01 11.77 0.97
C VAL A 121 -13.48 11.35 -0.42
N LEU A 122 -13.47 10.05 -0.69
CA LEU A 122 -13.95 9.47 -1.94
C LEU A 122 -15.14 8.57 -1.66
N ALA A 123 -16.22 8.79 -2.41
CA ALA A 123 -17.42 7.97 -2.34
C ALA A 123 -17.90 7.57 -3.74
N VAL A 124 -18.65 6.48 -3.81
CA VAL A 124 -19.16 5.91 -5.04
C VAL A 124 -20.60 5.41 -4.88
N ALA A 125 -21.37 5.47 -5.95
CA ALA A 125 -22.53 4.64 -6.15
C ALA A 125 -22.33 3.83 -7.43
N TYR A 126 -22.64 2.54 -7.40
CA TYR A 126 -22.43 1.66 -8.53
C TYR A 126 -23.53 0.60 -8.63
N GLN A 127 -23.63 0.01 -9.81
CA GLN A 127 -24.57 -1.06 -10.12
C GLN A 127 -23.81 -2.16 -10.88
N TYR A 128 -24.10 -3.40 -10.56
CA TYR A 128 -23.56 -4.55 -11.26
C TYR A 128 -24.62 -5.62 -11.48
N THR A 129 -24.38 -6.49 -12.43
CA THR A 129 -25.24 -7.62 -12.72
C THR A 129 -24.50 -8.92 -12.43
N TYR A 130 -25.12 -9.80 -11.65
CA TYR A 130 -24.61 -11.12 -11.34
C TYR A 130 -25.72 -12.16 -11.48
N ARG A 131 -25.49 -13.22 -12.25
CA ARG A 131 -26.46 -14.31 -12.51
C ARG A 131 -27.85 -13.77 -12.93
N GLY A 132 -27.88 -12.74 -13.77
CA GLY A 132 -29.14 -12.15 -14.26
C GLY A 132 -29.85 -11.22 -13.28
N LYS A 133 -29.37 -11.07 -12.06
CA LYS A 133 -29.88 -10.11 -11.07
C LYS A 133 -29.04 -8.84 -11.08
N VAL A 134 -29.70 -7.71 -10.87
CA VAL A 134 -29.07 -6.39 -10.79
C VAL A 134 -28.94 -6.01 -9.31
N TYR A 135 -27.75 -5.60 -8.93
CA TYR A 135 -27.42 -5.14 -7.58
C TYR A 135 -26.97 -3.68 -7.63
N GLN A 136 -27.48 -2.87 -6.73
CA GLN A 136 -27.13 -1.46 -6.63
C GLN A 136 -26.61 -1.13 -5.24
N VAL A 137 -25.46 -0.47 -5.19
CA VAL A 137 -24.83 0.01 -3.96
C VAL A 137 -24.80 1.54 -4.01
N GLY A 138 -25.49 2.17 -3.07
CA GLY A 138 -25.65 3.62 -3.01
C GLY A 138 -26.69 4.17 -4.01
N GLU A 139 -26.91 5.45 -3.95
CA GLU A 139 -27.90 6.17 -4.76
C GLU A 139 -27.26 6.93 -5.91
N PHE A 140 -27.85 6.83 -7.10
CA PHE A 140 -27.42 7.61 -8.25
C PHE A 140 -28.04 9.02 -8.26
N ALA A 141 -27.24 10.00 -8.64
CA ALA A 141 -27.68 11.39 -8.78
C ALA A 141 -28.82 11.58 -9.80
N ASN A 142 -28.97 10.64 -10.74
CA ASN A 142 -30.00 10.65 -11.77
C ASN A 142 -31.23 9.80 -11.39
N GLY A 143 -31.24 9.28 -10.15
CA GLY A 143 -32.34 8.47 -9.63
C GLY A 143 -33.55 9.31 -9.18
N SER A 144 -34.46 8.66 -8.47
CA SER A 144 -35.70 9.23 -7.95
C SER A 144 -35.53 10.26 -6.83
N VAL A 145 -34.31 10.58 -6.42
CA VAL A 145 -34.05 11.55 -5.36
C VAL A 145 -33.95 12.94 -5.96
N GLU A 146 -35.00 13.75 -5.72
CA GLU A 146 -34.99 15.16 -6.10
C GLU A 146 -33.84 15.90 -5.39
N THR A 147 -33.22 16.84 -6.08
CA THR A 147 -32.09 17.60 -5.54
C THR A 147 -32.51 18.50 -4.39
N THR A 148 -33.75 19.00 -4.46
CA THR A 148 -34.32 19.90 -3.48
C THR A 148 -35.77 19.52 -3.21
N THR A 149 -36.17 19.53 -1.94
CA THR A 149 -37.59 19.50 -1.53
C THR A 149 -37.94 20.84 -0.91
N VAL A 150 -39.14 21.30 -1.22
CA VAL A 150 -39.70 22.49 -0.57
C VAL A 150 -40.55 21.99 0.59
N ASN A 151 -40.16 22.34 1.80
CA ASN A 151 -40.96 22.03 2.97
C ASN A 151 -42.07 23.07 3.06
N ASN A 152 -43.25 22.73 2.59
CA ASN A 152 -44.46 23.55 2.71
C ASN A 152 -45.08 23.37 4.11
N ASN A 153 -44.42 23.86 5.14
CA ASN A 153 -45.01 23.91 6.46
C ASN A 153 -45.94 25.13 6.48
N PRO A 154 -47.28 24.97 6.59
CA PRO A 154 -48.22 26.12 6.51
C PRO A 154 -48.06 27.13 7.63
N ASN A 155 -47.24 26.85 8.63
CA ASN A 155 -46.96 27.70 9.79
C ASN A 155 -45.65 28.48 9.72
N GLU A 156 -44.84 28.33 8.65
CA GLU A 156 -43.60 29.10 8.48
C GLU A 156 -43.70 29.99 7.24
N GLU A 157 -43.52 31.29 7.42
CA GLU A 157 -43.51 32.29 6.33
C GLU A 157 -42.31 32.12 5.35
N ASN A 158 -41.32 31.32 5.70
CA ASN A 158 -40.16 31.04 4.85
C ASN A 158 -40.21 29.60 4.33
N GLN A 159 -40.29 29.45 3.02
CA GLN A 159 -40.11 28.15 2.35
C GLN A 159 -38.66 27.67 2.55
N ASN A 160 -38.45 26.73 3.46
CA ASN A 160 -37.15 26.11 3.64
C ASN A 160 -36.87 25.12 2.49
N ILE A 161 -35.96 25.51 1.63
CA ILE A 161 -35.47 24.65 0.56
C ILE A 161 -34.42 23.68 1.16
N ILE A 162 -34.78 22.42 1.25
CA ILE A 162 -33.88 21.37 1.73
C ILE A 162 -33.15 20.75 0.55
N ASN A 163 -31.81 20.78 0.59
CA ASN A 163 -30.98 20.05 -0.37
C ASN A 163 -30.87 18.58 0.06
N ASN A 164 -31.48 17.69 -0.70
CA ASN A 164 -31.50 16.28 -0.35
C ASN A 164 -30.14 15.62 -0.49
N ASN A 165 -29.67 15.00 0.59
CA ASN A 165 -28.46 14.19 0.58
C ASN A 165 -28.65 12.89 -0.21
N LEU A 166 -27.61 12.46 -0.94
CA LEU A 166 -27.52 11.11 -1.48
C LEU A 166 -26.80 10.19 -0.51
N VAL A 167 -27.29 8.97 -0.37
CA VAL A 167 -26.64 7.91 0.40
C VAL A 167 -25.73 7.12 -0.52
N VAL A 168 -24.43 7.10 -0.23
CA VAL A 168 -23.40 6.50 -1.09
C VAL A 168 -22.39 5.66 -0.29
N LYS A 169 -21.62 4.83 -0.96
CA LYS A 169 -20.55 4.02 -0.39
C LYS A 169 -19.25 4.83 -0.31
N LEU A 170 -18.58 4.83 0.85
CA LEU A 170 -17.25 5.39 0.99
C LEU A 170 -16.19 4.43 0.41
N LEU A 171 -15.26 4.97 -0.37
CA LEU A 171 -14.03 4.30 -0.81
C LEU A 171 -12.80 4.78 -0.05
N LYS A 172 -12.81 6.03 0.41
CA LYS A 172 -11.76 6.62 1.24
C LYS A 172 -12.39 7.61 2.21
N SER A 173 -12.02 7.52 3.48
CA SER A 173 -12.34 8.49 4.52
C SER A 173 -11.14 9.40 4.83
N ASN A 174 -11.38 10.50 5.52
CA ASN A 174 -10.35 11.34 6.12
C ASN A 174 -9.70 10.67 7.35
N ILE A 175 -10.37 9.69 7.96
CA ILE A 175 -9.84 8.89 9.06
C ILE A 175 -9.31 7.57 8.50
N THR A 176 -8.03 7.30 8.73
CA THR A 176 -7.40 6.02 8.35
C THR A 176 -7.33 5.12 9.57
N ASP A 177 -8.20 4.12 9.62
CA ASP A 177 -8.15 3.05 10.61
C ASP A 177 -8.08 1.70 9.88
N VAL A 178 -7.00 0.96 10.12
CA VAL A 178 -6.74 -0.34 9.49
C VAL A 178 -7.75 -1.42 9.90
N ARG A 179 -8.55 -1.17 10.93
CA ARG A 179 -9.60 -2.08 11.43
C ARG A 179 -10.95 -1.86 10.73
N GLN A 180 -11.08 -0.78 9.96
CA GLN A 180 -12.31 -0.42 9.30
C GLN A 180 -12.45 -1.12 7.94
N PRO A 181 -13.68 -1.49 7.51
CA PRO A 181 -13.92 -2.17 6.23
C PRO A 181 -13.36 -1.41 5.02
N ILE A 182 -13.33 -0.08 5.11
CA ILE A 182 -12.81 0.78 4.05
C ILE A 182 -11.32 0.55 3.76
N TRP A 183 -10.55 0.04 4.75
CA TRP A 183 -9.14 -0.30 4.58
C TRP A 183 -8.95 -1.41 3.54
N ASP A 184 -9.87 -2.37 3.49
CA ASP A 184 -9.80 -3.52 2.58
C ASP A 184 -10.19 -3.15 1.14
N LEU A 185 -10.80 -1.97 0.93
CA LEU A 185 -11.12 -1.46 -0.40
C LEU A 185 -9.91 -0.86 -1.13
N MET A 186 -8.84 -0.56 -0.41
CA MET A 186 -7.62 -0.05 -1.02
C MET A 186 -6.89 -1.16 -1.78
N MET A 187 -6.59 -0.93 -3.06
CA MET A 187 -5.82 -1.89 -3.87
C MET A 187 -4.37 -1.96 -3.37
N LYS A 188 -3.99 -3.09 -2.76
CA LYS A 188 -2.65 -3.32 -2.20
C LYS A 188 -1.82 -4.30 -3.03
N ASN A 189 -2.32 -4.67 -4.21
CA ASN A 189 -1.70 -5.57 -5.19
C ASN A 189 -1.18 -4.84 -6.45
N ILE A 190 -1.15 -3.52 -6.43
CA ILE A 190 -0.67 -2.69 -7.54
C ILE A 190 0.57 -1.93 -7.10
N TYR A 191 1.69 -2.17 -7.79
CA TYR A 191 2.99 -1.63 -7.44
C TYR A 191 3.52 -0.72 -8.54
N ASN A 192 3.90 0.50 -8.16
CA ASN A 192 4.47 1.46 -9.08
C ASN A 192 5.96 1.18 -9.28
N THR A 193 6.39 1.05 -10.52
CA THR A 193 7.80 0.84 -10.90
C THR A 193 8.61 2.14 -10.94
N GLY A 194 7.95 3.30 -10.87
CA GLY A 194 8.58 4.60 -11.09
C GLY A 194 8.80 4.95 -12.56
N ALA A 195 8.42 4.08 -13.47
CA ALA A 195 8.51 4.25 -14.91
C ALA A 195 7.16 4.64 -15.51
N PHE A 196 7.17 5.11 -16.75
CA PHE A 196 5.96 5.52 -17.48
C PHE A 196 6.07 5.08 -18.93
N GLN A 197 4.93 4.86 -19.57
CA GLN A 197 4.83 4.47 -20.98
C GLN A 197 5.75 3.28 -21.31
N LEU A 198 5.58 2.22 -20.54
CA LEU A 198 6.37 1.00 -20.70
C LEU A 198 6.07 0.34 -22.04
N ALA A 199 7.11 0.08 -22.82
CA ALA A 199 6.99 -0.73 -24.04
C ALA A 199 7.04 -2.21 -23.67
N GLU A 200 6.26 -3.02 -24.40
CA GLU A 200 6.30 -4.48 -24.29
C GLU A 200 7.66 -5.02 -24.75
N GLU A 201 8.20 -4.40 -25.80
CA GLU A 201 9.49 -4.78 -26.38
C GLU A 201 10.62 -4.69 -25.34
N ASN A 202 11.31 -5.81 -25.14
CA ASN A 202 12.41 -5.94 -24.16
C ASN A 202 12.04 -5.69 -22.69
N PHE A 203 10.73 -5.65 -22.37
CA PHE A 203 10.32 -5.62 -20.97
C PHE A 203 10.72 -6.91 -20.26
N ARG A 204 11.31 -6.80 -19.09
CA ARG A 204 11.66 -7.93 -18.23
C ARG A 204 11.34 -7.55 -16.79
N LEU A 205 10.67 -8.44 -16.10
CA LEU A 205 10.38 -8.33 -14.67
C LEU A 205 10.75 -9.66 -14.01
N ASN A 206 11.35 -9.57 -12.83
CA ASN A 206 11.57 -10.71 -11.95
C ASN A 206 11.10 -10.33 -10.54
N ILE A 207 10.59 -11.29 -9.81
CA ILE A 207 10.34 -11.21 -8.39
C ILE A 207 11.44 -11.97 -7.68
N LEU A 208 12.10 -11.34 -6.72
CA LEU A 208 13.18 -11.90 -5.95
C LEU A 208 12.82 -11.90 -4.47
N TYR A 209 13.29 -12.88 -3.75
CA TYR A 209 13.27 -12.91 -2.28
C TYR A 209 14.73 -12.81 -1.78
N SER A 210 15.01 -11.79 -0.97
CA SER A 210 16.36 -11.40 -0.56
C SER A 210 16.68 -11.86 0.87
N ASP A 211 16.84 -13.18 1.06
CA ASP A 211 17.27 -13.73 2.34
C ASP A 211 17.82 -15.17 2.15
N PRO A 212 19.12 -15.42 2.31
CA PRO A 212 20.24 -14.48 2.56
C PRO A 212 20.71 -13.71 1.32
N SER A 213 20.36 -14.15 0.12
CA SER A 213 20.70 -13.51 -1.15
C SER A 213 19.48 -13.50 -2.07
N PRO A 214 19.39 -12.55 -3.02
CA PRO A 214 18.26 -12.47 -3.93
C PRO A 214 18.13 -13.71 -4.81
N ILE A 215 17.04 -14.47 -4.65
CA ILE A 215 16.68 -15.64 -5.43
C ILE A 215 15.26 -15.48 -5.98
N ASN A 216 14.95 -16.09 -7.11
CA ASN A 216 13.66 -16.00 -7.76
C ASN A 216 12.71 -17.17 -7.45
N TYR A 217 12.98 -17.92 -6.42
CA TYR A 217 12.17 -19.04 -5.91
C TYR A 217 12.20 -19.06 -4.38
N LEU A 218 11.28 -19.82 -3.75
CA LEU A 218 11.28 -20.01 -2.30
C LEU A 218 11.88 -21.36 -1.94
N THR A 219 12.49 -21.42 -0.78
CA THR A 219 13.10 -22.66 -0.24
C THR A 219 12.36 -23.08 1.03
N PRO A 220 12.12 -24.40 1.23
CA PRO A 220 11.45 -24.85 2.45
C PRO A 220 12.29 -24.55 3.69
N VAL A 221 11.63 -24.01 4.73
CA VAL A 221 12.15 -23.96 6.09
C VAL A 221 11.94 -25.31 6.75
N ASP A 222 10.72 -25.84 6.60
CA ASP A 222 10.37 -27.20 6.98
C ASP A 222 9.92 -27.97 5.74
N LYS A 223 10.72 -28.98 5.36
CA LYS A 223 10.45 -29.82 4.20
C LYS A 223 9.27 -30.75 4.38
N SER A 224 8.93 -31.11 5.62
CA SER A 224 7.88 -32.08 5.91
C SER A 224 6.48 -31.57 5.56
N ILE A 225 6.32 -30.25 5.65
CA ILE A 225 5.05 -29.53 5.39
C ILE A 225 5.14 -28.63 4.14
N TRP A 226 6.21 -28.79 3.34
CA TRP A 226 6.36 -27.98 2.12
C TRP A 226 5.43 -28.48 1.01
N PRO A 227 4.57 -27.61 0.45
CA PRO A 227 3.65 -28.03 -0.59
C PRO A 227 4.37 -28.44 -1.87
N ILE A 228 4.03 -29.62 -2.42
CA ILE A 228 4.64 -30.15 -3.64
C ILE A 228 4.55 -29.18 -4.82
N LYS A 229 3.43 -28.45 -4.91
CA LYS A 229 3.18 -27.42 -5.94
C LYS A 229 4.15 -26.26 -5.92
N MET A 230 4.93 -26.10 -4.84
CA MET A 230 5.92 -25.03 -4.68
C MET A 230 7.34 -25.47 -5.04
N ASN A 231 7.55 -26.76 -5.33
CA ASN A 231 8.86 -27.25 -5.76
C ASN A 231 9.23 -26.68 -7.12
N ASP A 232 10.47 -26.18 -7.23
CA ASP A 232 11.07 -25.68 -8.46
C ASP A 232 10.29 -24.53 -9.16
N ARG A 233 9.33 -23.94 -8.44
CA ARG A 233 8.47 -22.89 -8.96
C ARG A 233 9.10 -21.51 -8.78
N ILE A 234 9.22 -20.77 -9.87
CA ILE A 234 9.71 -19.39 -9.82
C ILE A 234 8.63 -18.44 -9.27
N LEU A 235 9.06 -17.33 -8.67
CA LEU A 235 8.15 -16.39 -8.02
C LEU A 235 7.19 -15.71 -8.99
N LEU A 236 7.58 -15.47 -10.25
CA LEU A 236 6.65 -14.96 -11.26
C LEU A 236 5.47 -15.90 -11.45
N ASN A 237 5.74 -17.17 -11.63
CA ASN A 237 4.69 -18.19 -11.78
C ASN A 237 3.92 -18.39 -10.47
N THR A 238 4.59 -18.35 -9.31
CA THR A 238 3.96 -18.44 -8.00
C THR A 238 2.90 -17.36 -7.79
N PHE A 239 3.17 -16.14 -8.25
CA PHE A 239 2.24 -15.02 -8.12
C PHE A 239 1.33 -14.81 -9.34
N ASN A 240 1.19 -15.81 -10.21
CA ASN A 240 0.35 -15.79 -11.41
C ASN A 240 0.68 -14.64 -12.40
N LEU A 241 1.95 -14.30 -12.53
CA LEU A 241 2.46 -13.33 -13.48
C LEU A 241 3.26 -13.98 -14.63
N ASP A 242 3.23 -15.32 -14.70
CA ASP A 242 3.85 -16.17 -15.72
C ASP A 242 2.98 -17.43 -15.85
N GLN A 243 1.92 -17.33 -16.64
CA GLN A 243 0.93 -18.38 -16.90
C GLN A 243 0.75 -18.65 -18.39
N LEU A 244 1.41 -17.86 -19.25
CA LEU A 244 1.35 -17.95 -20.68
C LEU A 244 2.73 -18.33 -21.25
N ASN A 245 2.71 -18.89 -22.45
CA ASN A 245 3.92 -19.11 -23.23
C ASN A 245 4.22 -17.91 -24.14
N PHE A 246 5.32 -17.96 -24.85
CA PHE A 246 5.73 -16.92 -25.81
C PHE A 246 4.66 -16.57 -26.85
N TYR A 247 3.77 -17.50 -27.18
CA TYR A 247 2.65 -17.29 -28.13
C TYR A 247 1.38 -16.78 -27.43
N GLN A 248 1.45 -16.48 -26.14
CA GLN A 248 0.33 -16.07 -25.29
C GLN A 248 -0.75 -17.16 -25.11
N ASP A 249 -0.39 -18.43 -25.28
CA ASP A 249 -1.25 -19.55 -24.94
C ASP A 249 -1.09 -19.94 -23.47
N PRO A 250 -2.15 -20.39 -22.78
CA PRO A 250 -2.06 -20.85 -21.40
C PRO A 250 -1.07 -21.99 -21.20
N GLN A 251 -0.11 -21.80 -20.30
CA GLN A 251 0.89 -22.79 -19.93
C GLN A 251 1.01 -22.84 -18.40
N PRO A 252 0.61 -23.92 -17.71
CA PRO A 252 0.53 -23.97 -16.24
C PRO A 252 1.84 -23.67 -15.49
N GLU A 253 2.98 -23.99 -16.11
CA GLU A 253 4.30 -23.74 -15.52
C GLU A 253 4.94 -22.45 -16.03
N GLY A 254 4.26 -21.74 -16.94
CA GLY A 254 4.78 -20.55 -17.59
C GLY A 254 5.98 -20.83 -18.50
N ASP A 255 6.58 -19.77 -19.04
CA ASP A 255 7.79 -19.83 -19.86
C ASP A 255 9.02 -19.16 -19.17
N GLY A 256 8.86 -18.73 -17.94
CA GLY A 256 9.88 -18.07 -17.14
C GLY A 256 9.95 -16.56 -17.35
N PHE A 257 9.04 -16.00 -18.14
CA PHE A 257 8.97 -14.58 -18.40
C PHE A 257 7.67 -13.98 -17.87
N PHE A 258 7.71 -12.68 -17.64
CA PHE A 258 6.53 -11.94 -17.20
C PHE A 258 5.49 -11.82 -18.31
N ASP A 259 4.26 -12.20 -18.02
CA ASP A 259 3.12 -12.04 -18.93
C ASP A 259 2.73 -10.57 -19.05
N TYR A 260 3.12 -9.93 -20.14
CA TYR A 260 2.82 -8.52 -20.37
C TYR A 260 1.40 -8.36 -20.93
N ILE A 261 0.40 -8.25 -20.04
CA ILE A 261 -1.02 -8.12 -20.43
C ILE A 261 -1.55 -6.78 -19.92
N PRO A 262 -1.69 -5.77 -20.82
CA PRO A 262 -2.20 -4.46 -20.44
C PRO A 262 -3.57 -4.53 -19.78
N GLY A 263 -3.69 -3.91 -18.59
CA GLY A 263 -4.93 -3.86 -17.82
C GLY A 263 -5.16 -5.08 -16.92
N ILE A 264 -4.34 -6.13 -16.98
CA ILE A 264 -4.42 -7.33 -16.12
C ILE A 264 -3.17 -7.49 -15.26
N THR A 265 -1.99 -7.59 -15.88
CA THR A 265 -0.72 -7.74 -15.17
C THR A 265 0.11 -6.46 -15.12
N ILE A 266 -0.17 -5.53 -16.03
CA ILE A 266 0.55 -4.27 -16.16
C ILE A 266 -0.36 -3.14 -16.64
N GLU A 267 -0.14 -1.95 -16.12
CA GLU A 267 -0.68 -0.69 -16.63
C GLU A 267 0.47 0.14 -17.22
N PRO A 268 0.73 0.00 -18.55
CA PRO A 268 1.94 0.54 -19.17
C PRO A 268 2.04 2.05 -19.07
N GLN A 269 0.92 2.76 -19.23
CA GLN A 269 0.88 4.23 -19.21
C GLN A 269 1.45 4.81 -17.93
N TYR A 270 1.16 4.19 -16.78
CA TYR A 270 1.59 4.66 -15.46
C TYR A 270 2.70 3.80 -14.85
N GLY A 271 3.19 2.79 -15.57
CA GLY A 271 4.27 1.92 -15.10
C GLY A 271 3.91 1.14 -13.84
N ARG A 272 2.70 0.60 -13.77
CA ARG A 272 2.20 -0.16 -12.61
C ARG A 272 2.15 -1.64 -12.93
N ILE A 273 2.69 -2.45 -12.04
CA ILE A 273 2.55 -3.91 -12.06
C ILE A 273 1.33 -4.28 -11.22
N ILE A 274 0.45 -5.09 -11.78
CA ILE A 274 -0.78 -5.55 -11.16
C ILE A 274 -0.64 -7.03 -10.86
N PHE A 275 -0.77 -7.41 -9.60
CA PHE A 275 -0.87 -8.82 -9.23
C PHE A 275 -2.33 -9.24 -9.29
N PRO A 276 -2.65 -10.41 -9.89
CA PRO A 276 -4.03 -10.88 -10.00
C PRO A 276 -4.70 -11.14 -8.64
N ASN A 277 -3.91 -11.48 -7.62
CA ASN A 277 -4.40 -11.74 -6.28
C ASN A 277 -4.40 -10.49 -5.41
N VAL A 278 -5.38 -10.37 -4.51
CA VAL A 278 -5.61 -9.15 -3.71
C VAL A 278 -4.47 -8.90 -2.72
N GLU A 279 -3.99 -9.94 -2.04
CA GLU A 279 -2.88 -9.88 -1.09
C GLU A 279 -1.78 -10.89 -1.50
N PRO A 280 -0.98 -10.59 -2.55
CA PRO A 280 -0.06 -11.56 -3.11
C PRO A 280 0.98 -12.07 -2.09
N PHE A 281 1.58 -11.19 -1.29
CA PHE A 281 2.57 -11.56 -0.27
C PHE A 281 1.96 -11.86 1.11
N GLY A 282 0.63 -11.76 1.24
CA GLY A 282 -0.16 -11.99 2.44
C GLY A 282 -0.98 -13.27 2.35
N GLU A 283 -2.33 -13.13 2.29
CA GLU A 283 -3.29 -14.23 2.32
C GLU A 283 -3.06 -15.25 1.21
N TYR A 284 -2.77 -14.79 -0.01
CA TYR A 284 -2.51 -15.70 -1.14
C TYR A 284 -1.29 -16.60 -0.88
N LEU A 285 -0.19 -16.03 -0.41
CA LEU A 285 1.01 -16.81 -0.10
C LEU A 285 0.80 -17.68 1.14
N PHE A 286 0.00 -17.22 2.11
CA PHE A 286 -0.40 -18.00 3.26
C PHE A 286 -1.14 -19.28 2.83
N ASP A 287 -2.14 -19.18 1.94
CA ASP A 287 -2.90 -20.33 1.42
C ASP A 287 -2.04 -21.27 0.56
N LEU A 288 -1.05 -20.71 -0.16
CA LEU A 288 -0.12 -21.53 -0.94
C LEU A 288 0.81 -22.38 -0.07
N LEU A 289 1.18 -21.88 1.11
CA LEU A 289 2.08 -22.50 2.07
C LEU A 289 1.34 -23.24 3.20
N ASP A 290 0.01 -23.36 3.08
CA ASP A 290 -0.79 -24.10 4.05
C ASP A 290 -0.44 -25.59 4.04
N ASP A 291 -0.47 -26.18 5.24
CA ASP A 291 -0.31 -27.63 5.41
C ASP A 291 -1.69 -28.30 5.33
N PRO A 292 -1.96 -29.09 4.29
CA PRO A 292 -3.26 -29.75 4.13
C PRO A 292 -3.54 -30.79 5.24
N THR A 293 -2.57 -31.11 6.08
CA THR A 293 -2.69 -32.11 7.17
C THR A 293 -2.90 -31.49 8.53
N SER A 294 -2.68 -30.16 8.68
CA SER A 294 -2.83 -29.46 9.96
C SER A 294 -4.26 -28.97 10.20
N GLN A 295 -4.58 -28.70 11.47
CA GLN A 295 -5.77 -27.92 11.82
C GLN A 295 -5.65 -26.54 11.20
N ARG A 296 -6.73 -26.07 10.56
CA ARG A 296 -6.78 -24.84 9.76
C ARG A 296 -6.10 -23.66 10.47
N GLU A 297 -4.96 -23.28 9.96
CA GLU A 297 -4.22 -22.11 10.36
C GLU A 297 -5.05 -20.86 10.04
N HIS A 298 -4.93 -19.82 10.85
CA HIS A 298 -5.71 -18.60 10.66
C HIS A 298 -4.80 -17.48 10.18
N TYR A 299 -5.01 -16.99 8.97
CA TYR A 299 -4.24 -15.87 8.39
C TYR A 299 -4.14 -14.64 9.31
N LYS A 300 -5.18 -14.35 10.08
CA LYS A 300 -5.20 -13.21 11.01
C LYS A 300 -4.40 -13.44 12.30
N ASN A 301 -4.02 -14.67 12.59
CA ASN A 301 -3.27 -15.02 13.80
C ASN A 301 -1.89 -15.58 13.46
N VAL A 302 -0.87 -14.70 13.47
CA VAL A 302 0.52 -15.06 13.13
C VAL A 302 1.10 -16.16 14.03
N GLU A 303 0.58 -16.34 15.24
CA GLU A 303 1.06 -17.38 16.16
C GLU A 303 0.72 -18.79 15.65
N THR A 304 -0.37 -18.93 14.90
CA THR A 304 -0.80 -20.20 14.32
C THR A 304 -0.06 -20.59 13.04
N TYR A 305 0.75 -19.69 12.50
CA TYR A 305 1.49 -19.92 11.27
C TYR A 305 2.50 -21.05 11.39
N ASN A 306 2.59 -21.89 10.37
CA ASN A 306 3.65 -22.87 10.25
C ASN A 306 5.02 -22.21 9.98
N ALA A 307 6.11 -23.01 10.02
CA ALA A 307 7.47 -22.49 9.86
C ALA A 307 7.71 -21.80 8.51
N ASN A 308 7.12 -22.33 7.42
CA ASN A 308 7.24 -21.77 6.09
C ASN A 308 6.45 -20.45 5.97
N GLN A 309 5.22 -20.41 6.49
CA GLN A 309 4.39 -19.20 6.53
C GLN A 309 5.04 -18.12 7.40
N LYS A 310 5.58 -18.47 8.58
CA LYS A 310 6.29 -17.52 9.44
C LYS A 310 7.47 -16.85 8.74
N LYS A 311 8.14 -17.53 7.84
CA LYS A 311 9.25 -16.93 7.07
C LYS A 311 8.75 -16.01 5.96
N TYR A 312 7.82 -16.47 5.14
CA TYR A 312 7.53 -15.86 3.84
C TYR A 312 6.31 -14.96 3.81
N VAL A 313 5.31 -15.19 4.65
CA VAL A 313 4.08 -14.41 4.64
C VAL A 313 4.32 -13.03 5.26
N PHE A 314 3.98 -11.98 4.53
CA PHE A 314 4.10 -10.60 4.96
C PHE A 314 2.71 -9.98 5.20
N ASN A 315 2.06 -10.44 6.23
CA ASN A 315 0.71 -10.01 6.56
C ASN A 315 0.65 -8.54 7.03
N GLU A 316 1.69 -8.03 7.70
CA GLU A 316 1.76 -6.66 8.19
C GLU A 316 1.65 -5.62 7.07
N MET A 317 2.06 -5.96 5.85
CA MET A 317 1.93 -5.10 4.68
C MET A 317 0.47 -4.75 4.37
N TYR A 318 -0.45 -5.66 4.72
CA TYR A 318 -1.89 -5.53 4.44
C TYR A 318 -2.70 -5.13 5.67
N GLN A 319 -2.26 -5.55 6.85
CA GLN A 319 -2.96 -5.40 8.11
C GLN A 319 -2.55 -4.14 8.89
N LYS A 320 -1.47 -3.47 8.49
CA LYS A 320 -0.93 -2.28 9.14
C LYS A 320 -0.78 -1.12 8.15
N THR A 321 -0.47 0.06 8.66
CA THR A 321 -0.13 1.20 7.82
C THR A 321 1.17 0.97 7.05
N LYS A 322 1.36 1.69 5.94
CA LYS A 322 2.59 1.61 5.14
C LYS A 322 3.85 1.85 5.97
N ALA A 323 3.82 2.81 6.90
CA ALA A 323 4.96 3.10 7.78
C ALA A 323 5.30 1.88 8.64
N ALA A 324 4.32 1.32 9.33
CA ALA A 324 4.52 0.13 10.17
C ALA A 324 4.96 -1.11 9.36
N GLY A 325 4.45 -1.27 8.13
CA GLY A 325 4.90 -2.33 7.23
C GLY A 325 6.37 -2.17 6.79
N LEU A 326 6.82 -0.93 6.55
CA LEU A 326 8.22 -0.65 6.20
C LEU A 326 9.20 -0.88 7.37
N GLU A 327 8.74 -0.68 8.59
CA GLU A 327 9.54 -0.95 9.80
C GLU A 327 9.78 -2.45 10.02
N THR A 328 8.92 -3.31 9.47
CA THR A 328 9.06 -4.77 9.58
C THR A 328 10.09 -5.30 8.56
N THR A 329 11.36 -4.94 8.74
CA THR A 329 12.46 -5.25 7.80
C THR A 329 12.70 -6.74 7.63
N GLU A 330 12.36 -7.56 8.62
CA GLU A 330 12.49 -9.02 8.57
C GLU A 330 11.56 -9.66 7.53
N LYS A 331 10.41 -9.05 7.27
CA LYS A 331 9.40 -9.52 6.32
C LYS A 331 9.49 -8.83 4.96
N ASN A 332 10.01 -7.61 4.91
CA ASN A 332 10.14 -6.83 3.68
C ASN A 332 11.34 -7.30 2.84
N LYS A 333 11.28 -8.54 2.36
CA LYS A 333 12.35 -9.21 1.60
C LYS A 333 12.03 -9.41 0.11
N PHE A 334 10.78 -9.23 -0.29
CA PHE A 334 10.40 -9.32 -1.70
C PHE A 334 10.84 -8.09 -2.47
N GLN A 335 11.41 -8.31 -3.66
CA GLN A 335 11.89 -7.26 -4.55
C GLN A 335 11.35 -7.48 -5.96
N LEU A 336 10.82 -6.43 -6.56
CA LEU A 336 10.52 -6.37 -7.98
C LEU A 336 11.73 -5.78 -8.69
N LYS A 337 12.36 -6.53 -9.58
CA LYS A 337 13.53 -6.11 -10.34
C LYS A 337 13.30 -6.34 -11.82
N GLY A 338 13.56 -5.33 -12.63
CA GLY A 338 13.34 -5.46 -14.06
C GLY A 338 14.10 -4.45 -14.88
N ARG A 339 13.87 -4.52 -16.17
CA ARG A 339 14.31 -3.53 -17.16
C ARG A 339 13.18 -3.24 -18.13
N TYR A 340 13.14 -2.04 -18.63
CA TYR A 340 12.11 -1.59 -19.54
C TYR A 340 12.66 -0.61 -20.56
N LYS A 341 11.90 -0.46 -21.65
CA LYS A 341 12.03 0.63 -22.62
C LYS A 341 10.79 1.49 -22.52
N SER A 342 10.94 2.80 -22.59
CA SER A 342 9.82 3.73 -22.60
C SER A 342 9.53 4.18 -24.04
N GLU A 343 8.28 4.09 -24.47
CA GLU A 343 7.85 4.50 -25.84
C GLU A 343 7.57 6.00 -25.98
N GLY A 344 7.71 6.78 -24.91
CA GLY A 344 7.32 8.18 -24.91
C GLY A 344 8.15 9.08 -25.83
N GLY A 345 7.63 9.43 -26.99
CA GLY A 345 8.21 10.46 -27.86
C GLY A 345 8.41 11.83 -27.19
N ASP A 346 7.72 12.08 -26.06
CA ASP A 346 7.81 13.31 -25.25
C ASP A 346 8.92 13.28 -24.18
N GLY A 347 9.70 12.20 -24.11
CA GLY A 347 10.81 12.07 -23.16
C GLY A 347 10.46 11.33 -21.86
N ILE A 348 11.49 11.02 -21.07
CA ILE A 348 11.45 10.27 -19.81
C ILE A 348 10.93 11.19 -18.70
N PRO A 349 9.84 10.88 -18.02
CA PRO A 349 9.36 11.70 -16.91
C PRO A 349 10.27 11.56 -15.69
N ILE A 350 10.51 12.68 -15.02
CA ILE A 350 11.40 12.75 -13.85
C ILE A 350 10.64 12.83 -12.52
N GLY A 351 9.32 12.64 -12.55
CA GLY A 351 8.50 12.57 -11.33
C GLY A 351 8.29 13.90 -10.60
N ALA A 352 8.68 15.03 -11.21
CA ALA A 352 8.54 16.36 -10.65
C ALA A 352 8.04 17.35 -11.71
N PHE A 353 7.24 18.33 -11.29
CA PHE A 353 6.76 19.43 -12.13
C PHE A 353 7.45 20.73 -11.73
N ASN A 354 7.57 21.70 -12.65
CA ASN A 354 8.21 22.98 -12.42
C ASN A 354 9.63 22.85 -11.83
N VAL A 355 10.39 21.95 -12.41
CA VAL A 355 11.75 21.63 -11.96
C VAL A 355 12.66 22.83 -12.25
N PRO A 356 13.52 23.28 -11.33
CA PRO A 356 14.46 24.36 -11.58
C PRO A 356 15.42 24.04 -12.73
N ARG A 357 15.71 25.01 -13.57
CA ARG A 357 16.68 24.84 -14.65
C ARG A 357 18.06 24.49 -14.10
N GLY A 358 18.74 23.52 -14.73
CA GLY A 358 20.07 23.07 -14.33
C GLY A 358 20.07 22.06 -13.14
N SER A 359 18.92 21.74 -12.56
CA SER A 359 18.83 20.76 -11.45
C SER A 359 18.77 19.30 -11.90
N VAL A 360 18.65 19.06 -13.21
CA VAL A 360 18.53 17.70 -13.77
C VAL A 360 19.88 17.22 -14.27
N ARG A 361 20.32 16.08 -13.77
CA ARG A 361 21.53 15.40 -14.23
C ARG A 361 21.15 14.05 -14.83
N VAL A 362 21.63 13.80 -16.05
CA VAL A 362 21.38 12.58 -16.77
C VAL A 362 22.70 11.85 -17.00
N THR A 363 22.71 10.57 -16.67
CA THR A 363 23.87 9.69 -16.92
C THR A 363 23.45 8.46 -17.71
N ALA A 364 24.29 8.03 -18.63
CA ALA A 364 24.11 6.78 -19.39
C ALA A 364 25.36 5.92 -19.25
N GLY A 365 25.21 4.69 -18.72
CA GLY A 365 26.34 3.79 -18.51
C GLY A 365 27.46 4.37 -17.64
N GLY A 366 27.12 5.26 -16.68
CA GLY A 366 28.09 5.95 -15.82
C GLY A 366 28.70 7.23 -16.42
N ARG A 367 28.45 7.53 -17.72
CA ARG A 367 28.88 8.78 -18.37
C ARG A 367 27.83 9.87 -18.11
N LEU A 368 28.27 11.04 -17.65
CA LEU A 368 27.42 12.23 -17.53
C LEU A 368 27.12 12.80 -18.93
N LEU A 369 25.85 12.99 -19.23
CA LEU A 369 25.36 13.58 -20.47
C LEU A 369 25.28 15.10 -20.37
N ARG A 370 25.33 15.79 -21.52
CA ARG A 370 25.26 17.25 -21.62
C ARG A 370 23.90 17.72 -22.09
N GLU A 371 23.26 18.59 -21.33
CA GLU A 371 22.01 19.22 -21.71
C GLU A 371 22.21 20.11 -22.98
N GLY A 372 21.24 20.04 -23.89
CA GLY A 372 21.27 20.73 -25.16
C GLY A 372 22.06 20.02 -26.28
N ILE A 373 22.85 18.98 -25.94
CA ILE A 373 23.61 18.17 -26.92
C ILE A 373 23.11 16.72 -26.88
N ASP A 374 23.25 16.05 -25.74
CA ASP A 374 22.88 14.65 -25.58
C ASP A 374 21.41 14.49 -25.18
N TYR A 375 20.86 15.45 -24.44
CA TYR A 375 19.47 15.48 -23.98
C TYR A 375 18.92 16.90 -23.84
N THR A 376 17.61 17.03 -23.77
CA THR A 376 16.90 18.27 -23.42
C THR A 376 15.90 18.00 -22.29
N VAL A 377 15.62 19.05 -21.49
CA VAL A 377 14.70 18.96 -20.36
C VAL A 377 13.52 19.90 -20.59
N ASN A 378 12.31 19.36 -20.49
CA ASN A 378 11.13 20.18 -20.33
C ASN A 378 10.90 20.39 -18.82
N TYR A 379 11.39 21.50 -18.31
CA TYR A 379 11.36 21.81 -16.89
C TYR A 379 9.94 22.06 -16.35
N ALA A 380 9.01 22.53 -17.19
CA ALA A 380 7.63 22.80 -16.78
C ALA A 380 6.86 21.50 -16.48
N ILE A 381 6.98 20.51 -17.36
CA ILE A 381 6.29 19.21 -17.21
C ILE A 381 7.18 18.11 -16.62
N GLY A 382 8.45 18.44 -16.32
CA GLY A 382 9.39 17.50 -15.72
C GLY A 382 9.70 16.30 -16.60
N ARG A 383 10.15 16.53 -17.85
CA ARG A 383 10.51 15.45 -18.79
C ARG A 383 11.89 15.68 -19.40
N VAL A 384 12.65 14.59 -19.54
CA VAL A 384 13.95 14.56 -20.21
C VAL A 384 13.82 13.83 -21.52
N LYS A 385 14.15 14.47 -22.63
CA LYS A 385 14.20 13.86 -23.96
C LYS A 385 15.66 13.67 -24.37
N ILE A 386 16.03 12.43 -24.66
CA ILE A 386 17.35 12.10 -25.22
C ILE A 386 17.38 12.56 -26.69
N LEU A 387 18.39 13.30 -27.07
CA LEU A 387 18.60 13.82 -28.42
C LEU A 387 19.55 12.93 -29.23
N ASP A 388 20.52 12.27 -28.57
CA ASP A 388 21.50 11.42 -29.23
C ASP A 388 20.86 10.11 -29.72
N PRO A 389 20.78 9.89 -31.08
CA PRO A 389 20.18 8.68 -31.62
C PRO A 389 20.93 7.38 -31.24
N ALA A 390 22.24 7.48 -31.01
CA ALA A 390 23.04 6.34 -30.60
C ALA A 390 22.69 5.89 -29.17
N LEU A 391 22.41 6.83 -28.28
CA LEU A 391 21.92 6.55 -26.94
C LEU A 391 20.48 6.02 -26.93
N GLN A 392 19.62 6.53 -27.82
CA GLN A 392 18.24 6.01 -27.96
C GLN A 392 18.22 4.57 -28.46
N ALA A 393 19.11 4.21 -29.37
CA ALA A 393 19.23 2.87 -29.92
C ALA A 393 20.02 1.90 -29.03
N SER A 394 20.74 2.43 -28.02
CA SER A 394 21.56 1.64 -27.11
C SER A 394 20.71 1.11 -25.94
N ASN A 395 21.00 -0.12 -25.49
CA ASN A 395 20.42 -0.65 -24.25
C ASN A 395 21.15 -0.18 -22.98
N VAL A 396 21.84 0.97 -23.05
CA VAL A 396 22.58 1.52 -21.90
C VAL A 396 21.60 2.09 -20.90
N PRO A 397 21.67 1.72 -19.62
CA PRO A 397 20.78 2.25 -18.60
C PRO A 397 20.98 3.76 -18.42
N ILE A 398 19.88 4.50 -18.57
CA ILE A 398 19.85 5.96 -18.36
C ILE A 398 19.35 6.22 -16.95
N ASN A 399 20.17 6.90 -16.15
CA ASN A 399 19.80 7.34 -14.80
C ASN A 399 19.60 8.86 -14.81
N ILE A 400 18.47 9.30 -14.30
CA ILE A 400 18.12 10.70 -14.17
C ILE A 400 18.03 11.05 -12.70
N SER A 401 18.82 12.01 -12.26
CA SER A 401 18.76 12.58 -10.92
C SER A 401 18.32 14.04 -10.99
N VAL A 402 17.45 14.42 -10.06
CA VAL A 402 16.96 15.79 -9.94
C VAL A 402 17.44 16.36 -8.62
N GLU A 403 18.17 17.44 -8.66
CA GLU A 403 18.42 18.23 -7.46
C GLU A 403 17.15 19.00 -7.12
N ASN A 404 16.46 18.53 -6.08
CA ASN A 404 15.26 19.18 -5.59
C ASN A 404 15.63 20.46 -4.82
N ASN A 405 15.81 21.56 -5.55
CA ASN A 405 15.79 22.89 -4.97
C ASN A 405 14.34 23.38 -4.88
N SER A 406 13.51 22.71 -4.12
CA SER A 406 12.23 23.31 -3.75
C SER A 406 12.49 24.39 -2.70
N PHE A 407 12.50 25.64 -3.12
CA PHE A 407 12.58 26.81 -2.23
C PHE A 407 11.48 26.83 -1.15
N PHE A 408 10.48 25.97 -1.27
CA PHE A 408 9.34 25.85 -0.37
C PHE A 408 9.33 24.56 0.47
N ASN A 409 10.31 23.66 0.32
CA ASN A 409 10.32 22.39 1.05
C ASN A 409 11.73 21.98 1.54
N GLN A 410 12.61 22.96 1.79
CA GLN A 410 13.87 22.68 2.48
C GLN A 410 13.59 22.46 3.97
N GLN A 411 13.20 21.26 4.33
CA GLN A 411 13.36 20.78 5.68
C GLN A 411 14.87 20.76 6.00
N ASN A 412 15.32 21.64 6.88
CA ASN A 412 16.69 21.61 7.35
C ASN A 412 16.88 20.35 8.21
N LYS A 413 17.48 19.32 7.60
CA LYS A 413 17.86 18.08 8.28
C LYS A 413 19.30 18.21 8.75
N ARG A 414 19.50 18.13 10.05
CA ARG A 414 20.82 18.12 10.66
C ARG A 414 21.12 16.71 11.17
N PHE A 415 22.11 16.09 10.58
CA PHE A 415 22.64 14.81 11.05
C PHE A 415 24.01 15.06 11.69
N SER A 416 24.19 14.62 12.90
CA SER A 416 25.46 14.67 13.64
C SER A 416 25.75 13.34 14.29
N GLY A 417 26.99 12.93 14.26
CA GLY A 417 27.38 11.67 14.85
C GLY A 417 28.81 11.67 15.33
N VAL A 418 29.03 10.93 16.40
CA VAL A 418 30.35 10.68 16.97
C VAL A 418 30.49 9.19 17.18
N ASN A 419 31.57 8.63 16.67
CA ASN A 419 31.95 7.24 16.93
C ASN A 419 33.34 7.24 17.60
N ILE A 420 33.46 6.60 18.73
CA ILE A 420 34.69 6.45 19.49
C ILE A 420 35.00 4.97 19.58
N VAL A 421 36.16 4.57 19.07
CA VAL A 421 36.67 3.21 19.20
C VAL A 421 37.90 3.24 20.06
N HIS A 422 37.86 2.52 21.17
CA HIS A 422 38.98 2.39 22.10
C HIS A 422 39.54 0.97 22.06
N LYS A 423 40.76 0.86 21.63
CA LYS A 423 41.52 -0.38 21.59
C LYS A 423 42.37 -0.47 22.85
N VAL A 424 41.95 -1.32 23.81
CA VAL A 424 42.70 -1.55 25.01
C VAL A 424 43.96 -2.34 24.74
N ASN A 425 43.84 -3.40 23.90
CA ASN A 425 44.90 -4.21 23.39
C ASN A 425 44.41 -4.93 22.12
N ASP A 426 45.26 -5.81 21.51
CA ASP A 426 44.90 -6.54 20.30
C ASP A 426 43.74 -7.54 20.51
N LYS A 427 43.36 -7.82 21.73
CA LYS A 427 42.34 -8.80 22.11
C LYS A 427 41.04 -8.16 22.60
N VAL A 428 41.04 -6.83 22.90
CA VAL A 428 39.91 -6.12 23.50
C VAL A 428 39.71 -4.75 22.85
N VAL A 429 38.55 -4.60 22.24
CA VAL A 429 38.13 -3.35 21.60
C VAL A 429 36.72 -2.97 22.07
N PHE A 430 36.53 -1.74 22.46
CA PHE A 430 35.25 -1.13 22.79
C PHE A 430 34.92 -0.03 21.81
N GLY A 431 33.67 0.06 21.42
CA GLY A 431 33.17 1.15 20.58
C GLY A 431 31.93 1.79 21.20
N GLY A 432 31.86 3.10 21.09
CA GLY A 432 30.67 3.88 21.46
C GLY A 432 30.25 4.76 20.29
N THR A 433 28.99 4.76 19.95
CA THR A 433 28.41 5.53 18.84
C THR A 433 27.27 6.39 19.36
N LEU A 434 27.29 7.67 19.03
CA LEU A 434 26.20 8.62 19.26
C LEU A 434 25.81 9.24 17.93
N LEU A 435 24.56 9.07 17.52
CA LEU A 435 24.01 9.67 16.30
C LEU A 435 22.80 10.52 16.68
N ASN A 436 22.66 11.67 16.06
CA ASN A 436 21.47 12.50 16.22
C ASN A 436 21.01 13.01 14.84
N LEU A 437 19.75 12.78 14.55
CA LEU A 437 19.03 13.33 13.40
C LEU A 437 18.00 14.32 13.93
N ASN A 438 18.15 15.58 13.59
CA ASN A 438 17.20 16.64 13.94
C ASN A 438 16.70 17.33 12.67
N GLU A 439 15.37 17.39 12.52
CA GLU A 439 14.67 18.07 11.43
C GLU A 439 13.95 19.29 12.01
N ASN A 440 14.23 20.47 11.48
CA ASN A 440 13.52 21.68 11.87
C ASN A 440 12.21 21.81 11.08
N PRO A 441 11.04 21.99 11.73
CA PRO A 441 9.80 22.20 11.04
C PRO A 441 9.81 23.55 10.28
N LEU A 442 9.37 23.53 9.02
CA LEU A 442 9.22 24.75 8.20
C LEU A 442 7.89 25.47 8.47
N THR A 443 6.91 24.76 9.00
CA THR A 443 5.57 25.27 9.27
C THR A 443 5.15 24.91 10.69
N GLN A 444 4.36 25.78 11.31
CA GLN A 444 3.82 25.53 12.66
C GLN A 444 2.83 24.36 12.70
N LYS A 445 2.36 23.89 11.55
CA LYS A 445 1.43 22.78 11.41
C LYS A 445 2.01 21.77 10.45
N ALA A 446 2.57 20.67 10.97
CA ALA A 446 3.02 19.55 10.17
C ALA A 446 1.82 18.70 9.71
N ASN A 447 1.82 18.28 8.44
CA ASN A 447 0.84 17.32 7.95
C ASN A 447 1.16 15.93 8.52
N TYR A 448 0.13 15.15 8.81
CA TYR A 448 0.27 13.77 9.28
C TYR A 448 1.14 12.95 8.31
N GLY A 449 2.18 12.30 8.84
CA GLY A 449 3.15 11.52 8.05
C GLY A 449 4.32 12.32 7.47
N THR A 450 4.38 13.65 7.68
CA THR A 450 5.52 14.51 7.36
C THR A 450 6.04 15.26 8.59
N GLU A 451 5.79 14.69 9.76
CA GLU A 451 6.24 15.28 11.03
C GLU A 451 7.77 15.31 11.07
N PRO A 452 8.36 16.43 11.48
CA PRO A 452 9.81 16.52 11.63
C PRO A 452 10.30 15.58 12.72
N VAL A 453 11.44 14.96 12.51
CA VAL A 453 11.99 13.92 13.39
C VAL A 453 13.16 14.48 14.17
N ASN A 454 13.25 14.16 15.46
CA ASN A 454 14.42 14.38 16.29
C ASN A 454 14.76 13.09 17.04
N ASN A 455 15.64 12.29 16.44
CA ASN A 455 16.00 10.99 16.98
C ASN A 455 17.46 10.96 17.38
N THR A 456 17.73 10.39 18.55
CA THR A 456 19.08 10.15 19.04
C THR A 456 19.29 8.64 19.19
N MET A 457 20.34 8.12 18.58
CA MET A 457 20.75 6.73 18.71
C MET A 457 22.05 6.67 19.50
N ILE A 458 22.05 5.82 20.53
CA ILE A 458 23.25 5.52 21.34
C ILE A 458 23.54 4.04 21.16
N GLY A 459 24.75 3.74 20.69
CA GLY A 459 25.22 2.38 20.50
C GLY A 459 26.50 2.11 21.30
N PHE A 460 26.64 0.88 21.75
CA PHE A 460 27.86 0.37 22.35
C PHE A 460 28.18 -0.98 21.74
N ASN A 461 29.44 -1.18 21.34
CA ASN A 461 29.90 -2.45 20.82
C ASN A 461 31.20 -2.88 21.51
N THR A 462 31.39 -4.17 21.63
CA THR A 462 32.61 -4.75 22.17
C THR A 462 33.03 -5.99 21.40
N ASN A 463 34.32 -6.12 21.23
CA ASN A 463 34.93 -7.32 20.70
C ASN A 463 36.05 -7.75 21.63
N PHE A 464 35.91 -8.96 22.15
CA PHE A 464 36.85 -9.52 23.10
C PHE A 464 37.27 -10.92 22.62
N SER A 465 38.56 -11.19 22.58
CA SER A 465 39.10 -12.51 22.23
C SER A 465 40.27 -12.82 23.15
N THR A 466 40.23 -13.93 23.86
CA THR A 466 41.29 -14.34 24.74
C THR A 466 41.50 -15.85 24.70
N GLU A 467 42.71 -16.25 25.02
CA GLU A 467 43.04 -17.65 25.24
C GLU A 467 42.74 -18.06 26.67
N LEU A 468 42.09 -19.20 26.83
CA LEU A 468 41.76 -19.79 28.13
C LEU A 468 42.51 -21.09 28.38
N PRO A 469 43.76 -21.02 28.85
CA PRO A 469 44.62 -22.21 29.04
C PRO A 469 44.03 -23.23 30.01
N PHE A 470 43.16 -22.78 30.92
CA PHE A 470 42.51 -23.67 31.88
C PHE A 470 41.53 -24.63 31.20
N LEU A 471 40.84 -24.18 30.12
CA LEU A 471 39.91 -25.03 29.33
C LEU A 471 40.67 -26.12 28.60
N THR A 472 41.82 -25.80 28.01
CA THR A 472 42.69 -26.80 27.40
C THR A 472 43.15 -27.84 28.42
N ARG A 473 43.50 -27.42 29.62
CA ARG A 473 43.85 -28.33 30.74
C ARG A 473 42.68 -29.21 31.17
N TRP A 474 41.47 -28.68 31.17
CA TRP A 474 40.24 -29.43 31.52
C TRP A 474 39.92 -30.48 30.45
N VAL A 475 40.01 -30.11 29.16
CA VAL A 475 39.79 -31.03 28.02
C VAL A 475 40.80 -32.19 28.07
N ASN A 476 42.05 -31.89 28.40
CA ASN A 476 43.12 -32.90 28.54
C ASN A 476 42.95 -33.84 29.75
N LYS A 477 42.02 -33.59 30.67
CA LYS A 477 41.63 -34.53 31.71
C LYS A 477 40.71 -35.64 31.26
N ILE A 478 40.12 -35.49 30.05
CA ILE A 478 39.28 -36.52 29.47
C ILE A 478 40.18 -37.64 28.92
N PRO A 479 39.99 -38.90 29.29
CA PRO A 479 40.96 -40.00 29.06
C PRO A 479 41.32 -40.23 27.59
N THR A 480 40.46 -39.79 26.64
CA THR A 480 40.62 -40.05 25.21
C THR A 480 41.15 -38.84 24.42
N ILE A 481 41.29 -37.68 25.06
CA ILE A 481 41.65 -36.45 24.38
C ILE A 481 42.98 -35.90 24.94
N ARG A 482 43.96 -35.73 24.05
CA ARG A 482 45.20 -35.00 24.34
C ARG A 482 45.42 -33.97 23.24
N THR A 483 45.30 -32.71 23.57
CA THR A 483 45.49 -31.60 22.63
C THR A 483 46.37 -30.51 23.18
N ASN A 484 47.25 -29.96 22.38
CA ASN A 484 48.04 -28.76 22.68
C ASN A 484 47.43 -27.50 22.02
N ALA A 485 46.30 -27.65 21.33
CA ALA A 485 45.62 -26.52 20.69
C ALA A 485 45.09 -25.55 21.77
N PRO A 486 45.37 -24.24 21.68
CA PRO A 486 44.89 -23.26 22.63
C PRO A 486 43.35 -23.13 22.54
N SER A 487 42.68 -23.19 23.67
CA SER A 487 41.25 -22.91 23.74
C SER A 487 41.05 -21.40 23.66
N MET A 488 40.33 -20.94 22.64
CA MET A 488 40.01 -19.52 22.42
C MET A 488 38.59 -19.23 22.85
N LEU A 489 38.39 -18.15 23.61
CA LEU A 489 37.09 -17.55 23.86
C LEU A 489 37.00 -16.24 23.11
N SER A 490 36.07 -16.15 22.21
CA SER A 490 35.73 -14.89 21.54
C SER A 490 34.29 -14.47 21.89
N PHE A 491 34.13 -13.22 22.25
CA PHE A 491 32.84 -12.61 22.51
C PHE A 491 32.71 -11.34 21.70
N ARG A 492 31.61 -11.23 20.98
CA ARG A 492 31.23 -10.02 20.26
C ARG A 492 29.82 -9.63 20.68
N GLY A 493 29.68 -8.41 21.18
CA GLY A 493 28.40 -7.87 21.65
C GLY A 493 28.16 -6.50 21.06
N GLU A 494 26.92 -6.22 20.73
CA GLU A 494 26.47 -4.91 20.27
C GLU A 494 25.10 -4.63 20.91
N ILE A 495 24.91 -3.41 21.38
CA ILE A 495 23.64 -2.91 21.86
C ILE A 495 23.44 -1.50 21.33
N ALA A 496 22.26 -1.23 20.81
CA ALA A 496 21.87 0.11 20.38
C ALA A 496 20.48 0.45 20.90
N ASN A 497 20.31 1.71 21.29
CA ASN A 497 19.04 2.25 21.74
C ASN A 497 18.70 3.52 20.96
N LEU A 498 17.49 3.56 20.42
CA LEU A 498 16.94 4.71 19.71
C LEU A 498 16.02 5.47 20.67
N ILE A 499 16.31 6.73 20.88
CA ILE A 499 15.54 7.66 21.72
C ILE A 499 14.84 8.65 20.80
N ALA A 500 13.53 8.56 20.70
CA ALA A 500 12.72 9.53 19.98
C ALA A 500 12.57 10.81 20.80
N GLY A 501 12.93 11.94 20.20
CA GLY A 501 12.82 13.27 20.80
C GLY A 501 11.75 14.11 20.13
N LYS A 502 11.42 15.25 20.73
CA LYS A 502 10.55 16.25 20.09
C LYS A 502 11.41 17.18 19.22
N PRO A 503 10.97 17.52 17.99
CA PRO A 503 11.62 18.56 17.18
C PRO A 503 11.56 19.89 17.94
N LYS A 504 12.63 20.65 17.83
CA LYS A 504 12.71 22.00 18.45
C LYS A 504 12.71 23.05 17.38
#